data_77598d2ebd8b1ac14ac6f10f6b1a64d6
#
_entry.id   77598d2ebd8b1ac14ac6f10f6b1a64d6
#
_cell.length_a   1.000
_cell.length_b   1.000
_cell.length_c   1.000
_cell.angle_alpha   90.00
_cell.angle_beta   90.00
_cell.angle_gamma   90.00
#
_symmetry.space_group_name_H-M   'P 1'
#
loop_
_entity.id
_entity.type
_entity.pdbx_description
1 polymer ?
#
loop_
_entity_poly.entity_id
_entity_poly.type
_entity_poly.pdbx_seq_one_letter_code
_entity_poly.pdbx_strand_id
1 'polypeptide(L)'
;MELKNEFRVSVPVEQAWATLTDVEYIAPCMPGAQLTEIDGEEFKGQVKVKVGPITAQYKGVAKFKEKNESEHRVVLDASGRDTRGAGNAAAEVTAEMTADGDGTKIVITTELKVTGKVAQFGRGVMADVSEKLIGQFVESLEQKLLEPSSHVGESG
;
A
#
# COMPACT_ATOMS: atom_id res chain seq x y z
N MET A 1 13.77 2.35 -8.87
CA MET A 1 14.40 2.76 -7.60
C MET A 1 13.81 1.98 -6.45
N GLU A 2 14.60 1.70 -5.47
CA GLU A 2 14.14 0.98 -4.29
C GLU A 2 13.80 1.96 -3.16
N LEU A 3 12.63 1.80 -2.58
CA LEU A 3 12.17 2.60 -1.44
C LEU A 3 11.85 1.64 -0.30
N LYS A 4 12.29 1.96 0.90
CA LYS A 4 12.09 1.10 2.05
C LYS A 4 11.46 1.88 3.20
N ASN A 5 10.39 1.33 3.75
CA ASN A 5 9.69 1.95 4.87
C ASN A 5 9.41 0.90 5.94
N GLU A 6 9.34 1.35 7.18
CA GLU A 6 9.10 0.47 8.29
C GLU A 6 8.09 1.12 9.23
N PHE A 7 7.15 0.34 9.75
CA PHE A 7 6.21 0.83 10.74
C PHE A 7 5.75 -0.30 11.63
N ARG A 8 5.01 0.04 12.68
CA ARG A 8 4.51 -0.91 13.65
C ARG A 8 3.00 -0.71 13.83
N VAL A 9 2.27 -1.82 13.94
CA VAL A 9 0.85 -1.77 14.31
C VAL A 9 0.65 -2.49 15.62
N SER A 10 -0.39 -2.10 16.36
CA SER A 10 -0.62 -2.54 17.73
C SER A 10 -1.49 -3.78 17.83
N VAL A 11 -1.35 -4.69 16.88
CA VAL A 11 -2.08 -5.96 16.89
C VAL A 11 -1.11 -7.12 16.62
N PRO A 12 -1.45 -8.33 17.06
CA PRO A 12 -0.59 -9.49 16.82
C PRO A 12 -0.38 -9.78 15.34
N VAL A 13 0.71 -10.47 15.01
CA VAL A 13 1.12 -10.68 13.63
C VAL A 13 0.05 -11.41 12.80
N GLU A 14 -0.68 -12.34 13.41
CA GLU A 14 -1.73 -13.06 12.68
C GLU A 14 -2.87 -12.12 12.28
N GLN A 15 -3.23 -11.21 13.16
CA GLN A 15 -4.25 -10.21 12.85
C GLN A 15 -3.75 -9.19 11.83
N ALA A 16 -2.50 -8.78 11.95
CA ALA A 16 -1.89 -7.88 10.98
C ALA A 16 -1.87 -8.51 9.60
N TRP A 17 -1.51 -9.78 9.52
CA TRP A 17 -1.50 -10.52 8.25
C TRP A 17 -2.90 -10.55 7.62
N ALA A 18 -3.91 -10.95 8.41
CA ALA A 18 -5.28 -11.05 7.91
C ALA A 18 -5.79 -9.69 7.42
N THR A 19 -5.46 -8.62 8.14
CA THR A 19 -5.90 -7.28 7.79
C THR A 19 -5.21 -6.76 6.54
N LEU A 20 -3.90 -6.89 6.47
CA LEU A 20 -3.12 -6.32 5.38
C LEU A 20 -3.23 -7.10 4.07
N THR A 21 -3.74 -8.32 4.11
CA THR A 21 -4.02 -9.07 2.90
C THR A 21 -5.48 -8.96 2.46
N ASP A 22 -6.29 -8.22 3.20
CA ASP A 22 -7.68 -7.98 2.85
C ASP A 22 -7.79 -6.63 2.13
N VAL A 23 -7.79 -6.68 0.81
CA VAL A 23 -7.76 -5.49 -0.04
C VAL A 23 -8.96 -4.57 0.19
N GLU A 24 -10.15 -5.14 0.34
CA GLU A 24 -11.34 -4.32 0.55
C GLU A 24 -11.27 -3.54 1.86
N TYR A 25 -10.65 -4.14 2.86
CA TYR A 25 -10.51 -3.49 4.16
C TYR A 25 -9.45 -2.40 4.15
N ILE A 26 -8.31 -2.64 3.51
CA ILE A 26 -7.18 -1.70 3.55
C ILE A 26 -7.25 -0.60 2.49
N ALA A 27 -7.95 -0.84 1.37
CA ALA A 27 -8.00 0.15 0.30
C ALA A 27 -8.44 1.54 0.79
N PRO A 28 -9.49 1.66 1.63
CA PRO A 28 -9.88 2.98 2.13
C PRO A 28 -8.83 3.66 3.01
N CYS A 29 -7.85 2.92 3.51
CA CYS A 29 -6.79 3.49 4.33
C CYS A 29 -5.69 4.16 3.49
N MET A 30 -5.61 3.81 2.21
CA MET A 30 -4.61 4.41 1.32
C MET A 30 -5.06 5.79 0.89
N PRO A 31 -4.29 6.84 1.20
CA PRO A 31 -4.70 8.19 0.84
C PRO A 31 -4.80 8.36 -0.67
N GLY A 32 -5.93 8.88 -1.12
CA GLY A 32 -6.15 9.14 -2.53
C GLY A 32 -6.48 7.93 -3.39
N ALA A 33 -6.55 6.74 -2.80
CA ALA A 33 -6.83 5.52 -3.55
C ALA A 33 -8.33 5.23 -3.62
N GLN A 34 -8.74 4.68 -4.75
CA GLN A 34 -10.13 4.25 -4.94
C GLN A 34 -10.12 2.92 -5.67
N LEU A 35 -10.68 1.90 -5.01
CA LEU A 35 -10.80 0.57 -5.61
C LEU A 35 -12.05 0.54 -6.47
N THR A 36 -11.91 0.14 -7.73
CA THR A 36 -13.04 0.14 -8.67
C THR A 36 -13.51 -1.25 -9.02
N GLU A 37 -12.66 -2.27 -8.94
CA GLU A 37 -13.04 -3.62 -9.32
C GLU A 37 -12.13 -4.63 -8.65
N ILE A 38 -12.69 -5.77 -8.23
CA ILE A 38 -11.92 -6.90 -7.71
C ILE A 38 -12.31 -8.12 -8.54
N ASP A 39 -11.28 -8.83 -9.02
CA ASP A 39 -11.47 -10.05 -9.78
C ASP A 39 -10.44 -11.08 -9.29
N GLY A 40 -10.83 -11.85 -8.28
CA GLY A 40 -9.92 -12.82 -7.67
C GLY A 40 -8.74 -12.14 -6.98
N GLU A 41 -7.54 -12.48 -7.41
CA GLU A 41 -6.31 -11.91 -6.85
C GLU A 41 -5.88 -10.62 -7.55
N GLU A 42 -6.65 -10.19 -8.55
CA GLU A 42 -6.37 -8.98 -9.29
C GLU A 42 -7.41 -7.92 -8.97
N PHE A 43 -6.98 -6.68 -8.81
CA PHE A 43 -7.90 -5.60 -8.53
C PHE A 43 -7.50 -4.35 -9.31
N LYS A 44 -8.52 -3.56 -9.65
CA LYS A 44 -8.35 -2.34 -10.41
C LYS A 44 -8.72 -1.16 -9.56
N GLY A 45 -8.07 -0.04 -9.84
CA GLY A 45 -8.35 1.16 -9.09
C GLY A 45 -7.61 2.35 -9.63
N GLN A 46 -7.69 3.43 -8.88
CA GLN A 46 -6.97 4.64 -9.22
C GLN A 46 -6.44 5.27 -7.94
N VAL A 47 -5.36 6.01 -8.08
CA VAL A 47 -4.75 6.68 -6.94
C VAL A 47 -4.33 8.09 -7.36
N LYS A 48 -4.64 9.05 -6.50
CA LYS A 48 -4.23 10.44 -6.70
C LYS A 48 -3.11 10.73 -5.72
N VAL A 49 -1.98 11.17 -6.23
CA VAL A 49 -0.77 11.39 -5.43
C VAL A 49 -0.21 12.77 -5.72
N LYS A 50 0.11 13.49 -4.65
CA LYS A 50 0.78 14.79 -4.80
C LYS A 50 2.29 14.57 -4.75
N VAL A 51 2.98 14.94 -5.82
CA VAL A 51 4.43 14.80 -5.94
C VAL A 51 5.01 16.18 -6.21
N GLY A 52 5.64 16.77 -5.18
CA GLY A 52 6.13 18.14 -5.28
C GLY A 52 4.98 19.10 -5.62
N PRO A 53 5.12 19.94 -6.62
CA PRO A 53 4.06 20.89 -6.99
C PRO A 53 2.97 20.32 -7.88
N ILE A 54 3.08 19.06 -8.31
CA ILE A 54 2.10 18.48 -9.23
C ILE A 54 1.26 17.42 -8.54
N THR A 55 0.08 17.16 -9.08
CA THR A 55 -0.79 16.07 -8.66
C THR A 55 -0.87 15.07 -9.80
N ALA A 56 -0.46 13.84 -9.55
CA ALA A 56 -0.55 12.75 -10.52
C ALA A 56 -1.74 11.87 -10.18
N GLN A 57 -2.43 11.39 -11.19
CA GLN A 57 -3.54 10.48 -11.00
C GLN A 57 -3.34 9.27 -11.88
N TYR A 58 -3.11 8.12 -11.25
CA TYR A 58 -2.85 6.87 -11.96
C TYR A 58 -4.07 5.97 -11.92
N LYS A 59 -4.36 5.36 -13.04
CA LYS A 59 -5.40 4.34 -13.14
C LYS A 59 -4.72 3.06 -13.58
N GLY A 60 -4.98 1.97 -12.87
CA GLY A 60 -4.26 0.74 -13.19
C GLY A 60 -4.77 -0.47 -12.46
N VAL A 61 -3.92 -1.47 -12.44
CA VAL A 61 -4.21 -2.77 -11.86
C VAL A 61 -3.13 -3.17 -10.86
N ALA A 62 -3.52 -3.99 -9.91
CA ALA A 62 -2.59 -4.59 -8.97
C ALA A 62 -3.01 -6.03 -8.74
N LYS A 63 -2.03 -6.87 -8.41
CA LYS A 63 -2.32 -8.27 -8.12
C LYS A 63 -1.32 -8.80 -7.10
N PHE A 64 -1.77 -9.80 -6.33
CA PHE A 64 -0.86 -10.48 -5.44
C PHE A 64 0.00 -11.45 -6.25
N LYS A 65 1.30 -11.21 -6.19
CA LYS A 65 2.28 -12.06 -6.84
C LYS A 65 2.68 -13.22 -5.93
N GLU A 66 2.65 -12.98 -4.62
CA GLU A 66 2.97 -13.97 -3.62
C GLU A 66 2.22 -13.67 -2.33
N LYS A 67 1.65 -14.71 -1.70
CA LYS A 67 1.10 -14.64 -0.36
C LYS A 67 1.68 -15.81 0.42
N ASN A 68 2.70 -15.56 1.21
CA ASN A 68 3.35 -16.60 2.00
C ASN A 68 2.98 -16.41 3.46
N GLU A 69 1.92 -17.09 3.89
CA GLU A 69 1.39 -16.94 5.23
C GLU A 69 2.36 -17.43 6.30
N SER A 70 3.07 -18.51 6.04
CA SER A 70 3.98 -19.06 7.04
C SER A 70 5.14 -18.12 7.34
N GLU A 71 5.57 -17.32 6.37
CA GLU A 71 6.63 -16.34 6.56
C GLU A 71 6.09 -14.92 6.73
N HIS A 72 4.78 -14.77 6.67
CA HIS A 72 4.11 -13.46 6.74
C HIS A 72 4.71 -12.47 5.73
N ARG A 73 4.87 -12.94 4.51
CA ARG A 73 5.40 -12.12 3.41
C ARG A 73 4.39 -12.08 2.28
N VAL A 74 4.09 -10.89 1.83
CA VAL A 74 3.20 -10.69 0.68
C VAL A 74 3.90 -9.82 -0.34
N VAL A 75 3.75 -10.18 -1.63
CA VAL A 75 4.31 -9.40 -2.73
C VAL A 75 3.17 -8.98 -3.63
N LEU A 76 3.10 -7.68 -3.89
CA LEU A 76 2.06 -7.07 -4.70
C LEU A 76 2.72 -6.46 -5.93
N ASP A 77 2.14 -6.72 -7.10
CA ASP A 77 2.61 -6.17 -8.36
C ASP A 77 1.57 -5.19 -8.88
N ALA A 78 1.96 -3.95 -9.10
CA ALA A 78 1.04 -2.89 -9.49
C ALA A 78 1.57 -2.11 -10.67
N SER A 79 0.68 -1.69 -11.56
CA SER A 79 1.06 -0.83 -12.67
C SER A 79 -0.10 0.11 -13.00
N GLY A 80 0.24 1.32 -13.41
CA GLY A 80 -0.76 2.30 -13.72
C GLY A 80 -0.29 3.32 -14.74
N ARG A 81 -1.25 4.01 -15.32
CA ARG A 81 -1.02 5.05 -16.30
C ARG A 81 -1.62 6.35 -15.79
N ASP A 82 -0.88 7.44 -15.95
CA ASP A 82 -1.42 8.75 -15.60
C ASP A 82 -2.61 9.05 -16.52
N THR A 83 -3.74 9.45 -15.93
CA THR A 83 -4.97 9.70 -16.68
C THR A 83 -4.85 10.86 -17.65
N ARG A 84 -3.84 11.70 -17.47
CA ARG A 84 -3.59 12.85 -18.37
C ARG A 84 -2.50 12.55 -19.38
N GLY A 85 -2.06 11.30 -19.47
CA GLY A 85 -1.04 10.89 -20.42
C GLY A 85 0.37 11.32 -20.07
N ALA A 86 0.62 11.67 -18.81
CA ALA A 86 1.91 12.21 -18.40
C ALA A 86 2.93 11.13 -18.01
N GLY A 87 2.65 9.87 -18.26
CA GLY A 87 3.59 8.79 -18.00
C GLY A 87 2.96 7.60 -17.31
N ASN A 88 3.81 6.65 -16.92
CA ASN A 88 3.42 5.39 -16.30
C ASN A 88 4.14 5.19 -14.98
N ALA A 89 3.56 4.35 -14.14
CA ALA A 89 4.20 3.92 -12.90
C ALA A 89 4.01 2.42 -12.76
N ALA A 90 5.03 1.75 -12.25
CA ALA A 90 4.97 0.33 -11.93
C ALA A 90 5.72 0.10 -10.64
N ALA A 91 5.19 -0.78 -9.80
CA ALA A 91 5.80 -1.04 -8.51
C ALA A 91 5.64 -2.51 -8.14
N GLU A 92 6.69 -3.06 -7.55
CA GLU A 92 6.60 -4.34 -6.86
C GLU A 92 6.79 -4.04 -5.38
N VAL A 93 5.76 -4.35 -4.59
CA VAL A 93 5.74 -4.01 -3.17
C VAL A 93 5.82 -5.29 -2.37
N THR A 94 6.84 -5.42 -1.54
CA THR A 94 7.00 -6.56 -0.65
C THR A 94 6.78 -6.09 0.78
N ALA A 95 5.85 -6.74 1.47
CA ALA A 95 5.59 -6.47 2.89
C ALA A 95 5.95 -7.69 3.69
N GLU A 96 6.78 -7.50 4.71
CA GLU A 96 7.19 -8.57 5.61
C GLU A 96 6.81 -8.19 7.04
N MET A 97 6.14 -9.10 7.72
CA MET A 97 5.59 -8.83 9.06
C MET A 97 6.24 -9.74 10.07
N THR A 98 6.65 -9.15 11.19
CA THR A 98 7.34 -9.87 12.26
C THR A 98 6.72 -9.49 13.59
N ALA A 99 6.52 -10.47 14.46
CA ALA A 99 6.01 -10.20 15.80
C ALA A 99 6.97 -9.27 16.54
N ASP A 100 6.41 -8.30 17.25
CA ASP A 100 7.17 -7.32 18.00
C ASP A 100 6.44 -7.06 19.31
N GLY A 101 6.74 -7.88 20.31
CA GLY A 101 5.98 -7.87 21.55
C GLY A 101 4.55 -8.33 21.28
N ASP A 102 3.59 -7.49 21.68
CA ASP A 102 2.18 -7.74 21.41
C ASP A 102 1.71 -7.05 20.12
N GLY A 103 2.62 -6.44 19.39
CA GLY A 103 2.34 -5.81 18.11
C GLY A 103 3.07 -6.49 16.97
N THR A 104 3.10 -5.80 15.83
CA THR A 104 3.73 -6.31 14.61
C THR A 104 4.58 -5.23 13.96
N LYS A 105 5.79 -5.60 13.61
CA LYS A 105 6.68 -4.74 12.83
C LYS A 105 6.50 -5.09 11.37
N ILE A 106 6.32 -4.10 10.53
CA ILE A 106 6.08 -4.29 9.10
C ILE A 106 7.14 -3.53 8.32
N VAL A 107 7.83 -4.25 7.43
CA VAL A 107 8.82 -3.65 6.54
C VAL A 107 8.27 -3.71 5.12
N ILE A 108 8.19 -2.55 4.48
CA ILE A 108 7.71 -2.41 3.11
C ILE A 108 8.90 -2.08 2.23
N THR A 109 9.15 -2.90 1.22
CA THR A 109 10.18 -2.64 0.21
C THR A 109 9.48 -2.48 -1.13
N THR A 110 9.69 -1.34 -1.78
CA THR A 110 9.04 -1.03 -3.05
C THR A 110 10.09 -0.84 -4.13
N GLU A 111 10.00 -1.64 -5.19
CA GLU A 111 10.75 -1.40 -6.43
C GLU A 111 9.87 -0.58 -7.33
N LEU A 112 10.22 0.69 -7.52
CA LEU A 112 9.39 1.64 -8.23
C LEU A 112 10.03 2.06 -9.55
N LYS A 113 9.23 2.05 -10.62
CA LYS A 113 9.63 2.56 -11.92
C LYS A 113 8.59 3.58 -12.36
N VAL A 114 9.02 4.80 -12.60
CA VAL A 114 8.12 5.85 -13.07
C VAL A 114 8.71 6.49 -14.33
N THR A 115 7.81 6.91 -15.23
CA THR A 115 8.17 7.66 -16.42
C THR A 115 7.32 8.91 -16.48
N GLY A 116 7.73 9.87 -17.30
CA GLY A 116 7.00 11.11 -17.47
C GLY A 116 7.40 12.16 -16.46
N LYS A 117 6.47 13.08 -16.16
CA LYS A 117 6.78 14.24 -15.32
C LYS A 117 7.23 13.86 -13.91
N VAL A 118 6.62 12.84 -13.34
CA VAL A 118 6.94 12.43 -11.97
C VAL A 118 8.39 11.96 -11.87
N ALA A 119 8.89 11.31 -12.91
CA ALA A 119 10.25 10.80 -12.91
C ALA A 119 11.31 11.90 -12.78
N GLN A 120 10.95 13.14 -13.12
CA GLN A 120 11.89 14.26 -13.06
C GLN A 120 12.23 14.69 -11.65
N PHE A 121 11.43 14.31 -10.67
CA PHE A 121 11.66 14.74 -9.28
C PHE A 121 12.74 13.96 -8.57
N GLY A 122 13.09 12.78 -9.08
CA GLY A 122 14.19 12.01 -8.53
C GLY A 122 13.86 11.23 -7.26
N ARG A 123 14.87 10.50 -6.78
CA ARG A 123 14.69 9.56 -5.67
C ARG A 123 14.35 10.25 -4.34
N GLY A 124 14.97 11.39 -4.05
CA GLY A 124 14.73 12.09 -2.79
C GLY A 124 13.28 12.48 -2.60
N VAL A 125 12.68 13.06 -3.65
CA VAL A 125 11.29 13.45 -3.61
C VAL A 125 10.39 12.22 -3.53
N MET A 126 10.70 11.17 -4.28
CA MET A 126 9.90 9.95 -4.25
C MET A 126 9.94 9.28 -2.87
N ALA A 127 11.10 9.31 -2.22
CA ALA A 127 11.22 8.77 -0.87
C ALA A 127 10.35 9.56 0.12
N ASP A 128 10.34 10.88 0.01
CA ASP A 128 9.52 11.72 0.87
C ASP A 128 8.02 11.46 0.66
N VAL A 129 7.61 11.32 -0.60
CA VAL A 129 6.22 11.00 -0.94
C VAL A 129 5.83 9.65 -0.35
N SER A 130 6.68 8.65 -0.51
CA SER A 130 6.44 7.32 0.01
C SER A 130 6.28 7.34 1.54
N GLU A 131 7.18 8.02 2.22
CA GLU A 131 7.13 8.12 3.68
C GLU A 131 5.84 8.79 4.15
N LYS A 132 5.43 9.85 3.48
CA LYS A 132 4.20 10.55 3.82
C LYS A 132 2.97 9.67 3.60
N LEU A 133 2.92 8.96 2.48
CA LEU A 133 1.79 8.08 2.18
C LEU A 133 1.71 6.92 3.17
N ILE A 134 2.83 6.31 3.49
CA ILE A 134 2.87 5.22 4.46
C ILE A 134 2.43 5.74 5.84
N GLY A 135 2.88 6.92 6.24
CA GLY A 135 2.47 7.51 7.51
C GLY A 135 0.97 7.72 7.60
N GLN A 136 0.37 8.25 6.54
CA GLN A 136 -1.08 8.44 6.50
C GLN A 136 -1.83 7.12 6.47
N PHE A 137 -1.30 6.13 5.77
CA PHE A 137 -1.87 4.80 5.73
C PHE A 137 -1.89 4.18 7.11
N VAL A 138 -0.77 4.23 7.82
CA VAL A 138 -0.65 3.66 9.16
C VAL A 138 -1.62 4.32 10.13
N GLU A 139 -1.73 5.64 10.06
CA GLU A 139 -2.65 6.39 10.92
C GLU A 139 -4.09 5.94 10.70
N SER A 140 -4.51 5.83 9.44
CA SER A 140 -5.86 5.36 9.12
C SER A 140 -6.07 3.92 9.55
N LEU A 141 -5.07 3.07 9.34
CA LEU A 141 -5.14 1.67 9.70
C LEU A 141 -5.26 1.49 11.20
N GLU A 142 -4.47 2.21 11.97
CA GLU A 142 -4.52 2.12 13.43
C GLU A 142 -5.89 2.53 13.95
N GLN A 143 -6.47 3.58 13.39
CA GLN A 143 -7.82 3.99 13.80
C GLN A 143 -8.84 2.91 13.53
N LYS A 144 -8.76 2.25 12.39
CA LYS A 144 -9.68 1.16 12.08
C LYS A 144 -9.50 -0.03 13.02
N LEU A 145 -8.27 -0.35 13.35
CA LEU A 145 -7.99 -1.48 14.24
C LEU A 145 -8.46 -1.23 15.66
N LEU A 146 -8.61 0.03 16.06
CA LEU A 146 -9.10 0.38 17.38
C LEU A 146 -10.62 0.41 17.48
N GLU A 147 -11.33 0.34 16.36
CA GLU A 147 -12.78 0.38 16.37
C GLU A 147 -13.35 -0.95 16.85
N PRO A 148 -14.26 -0.94 17.85
CA PRO A 148 -14.79 -2.18 18.41
C PRO A 148 -15.57 -3.04 17.42
N SER A 149 -16.21 -2.44 16.45
CA SER A 149 -17.03 -3.16 15.47
C SER A 149 -16.37 -3.21 14.11
N SER A 150 -15.05 -3.22 14.08
CA SER A 150 -14.37 -3.29 12.81
C SER A 150 -14.38 -4.72 12.30
N HIS A 151 -13.77 -4.90 11.18
CA HIS A 151 -13.56 -6.12 10.44
C HIS A 151 -13.77 -7.44 11.20
N VAL A 152 -13.08 -7.64 12.31
CA VAL A 152 -13.17 -8.89 13.07
C VAL A 152 -14.55 -9.06 13.71
N GLY A 153 -15.09 -7.98 14.23
CA GLY A 153 -16.40 -8.03 14.89
C GLY A 153 -17.51 -8.41 13.94
N GLU A 154 -17.42 -7.98 12.72
CA GLU A 154 -18.46 -8.24 11.74
C GLU A 154 -18.45 -9.65 11.22
N SER A 155 -17.30 -10.26 11.17
CA SER A 155 -17.21 -11.63 10.71
C SER A 155 -17.69 -12.60 11.78
N GLY A 156 -17.84 -12.11 12.97
CA GLY A 156 -18.32 -12.92 14.08
C GLY A 156 -19.78 -13.13 14.02
#